data_68bf42499bcf540c8af4e807be3bcdc1
#
_entry.id   68bf42499bcf540c8af4e807be3bcdc1
#
_cell.length_a   1.000
_cell.length_b   1.000
_cell.length_c   1.000
_cell.angle_alpha   90.00
_cell.angle_beta   90.00
_cell.angle_gamma   90.00
#
_symmetry.space_group_name_H-M   'P 1'
#
loop_
_entity.id
_entity.type
_entity.pdbx_description
1 polymer ?
#
loop_
_entity_poly.entity_id
_entity_poly.type
_entity_poly.pdbx_seq_one_letter_code
_entity_poly.pdbx_strand_id
1 'polypeptide(L)'
;ELPAYANQLSGAQQQVLNQLTLEQLYDLNEFMRASIERASLKAVPMLADLMLSLSSAQVDHLRRQLDQSNADFREEYLAFSPEQQRNQRYDMLLEQFNDWFGELNAQQLALMRVANADWPVDNQFWYAERLIRQQEMLALVDYAVQQQPDHARLEERLQQYILGFERNRSVQRQAKIDRSREHTLRLIAALAKDGSAEQKRHLVARAQSLIDDFSVLVAQR
;
A
#
# COMPACT_ATOMS: atom_id res chain seq x y z
N GLU A 1 6.68 18.00 7.43
CA GLU A 1 6.59 16.52 7.58
C GLU A 1 7.62 15.76 6.72
N LEU A 2 8.04 16.30 5.57
CA LEU A 2 9.04 15.67 4.70
C LEU A 2 10.45 15.59 5.33
N PRO A 3 10.93 16.61 6.07
CA PRO A 3 12.19 16.47 6.82
C PRO A 3 12.14 15.36 7.88
N ALA A 4 10.99 15.14 8.50
CA ALA A 4 10.82 14.04 9.46
C ALA A 4 10.83 12.66 8.76
N TYR A 5 10.26 12.59 7.55
CA TYR A 5 10.28 11.38 6.70
C TYR A 5 11.71 11.06 6.25
N ALA A 6 12.45 12.08 5.76
CA ALA A 6 13.85 11.92 5.35
C ALA A 6 14.75 11.51 6.53
N ASN A 7 14.56 12.10 7.71
CA ASN A 7 15.33 11.75 8.91
C ASN A 7 15.04 10.32 9.38
N GLN A 8 13.81 9.86 9.28
CA GLN A 8 13.43 8.51 9.70
C GLN A 8 13.89 7.44 8.70
N LEU A 9 13.86 7.76 7.39
CA LEU A 9 14.48 6.92 6.38
C LEU A 9 16.00 6.88 6.51
N SER A 10 16.65 7.99 6.85
CA SER A 10 18.10 8.02 7.15
C SER A 10 18.45 7.22 8.41
N GLY A 11 17.59 7.23 9.42
CA GLY A 11 17.71 6.35 10.60
C GLY A 11 17.55 4.86 10.23
N ALA A 12 16.58 4.55 9.34
CA ALA A 12 16.38 3.20 8.82
C ALA A 12 17.59 2.71 8.01
N GLN A 13 18.27 3.59 7.26
CA GLN A 13 19.51 3.24 6.54
C GLN A 13 20.61 2.74 7.49
N GLN A 14 20.82 3.41 8.62
CA GLN A 14 21.81 2.97 9.63
C GLN A 14 21.37 1.66 10.33
N GLN A 15 20.09 1.48 10.55
CA GLN A 15 19.54 0.27 11.19
C GLN A 15 19.58 -0.95 10.26
N VAL A 16 19.39 -0.77 8.94
CA VAL A 16 19.56 -1.84 7.93
C VAL A 16 20.98 -2.38 7.93
N LEU A 17 21.97 -1.53 8.18
CA LEU A 17 23.36 -1.95 8.34
C LEU A 17 23.57 -2.82 9.61
N ASN A 18 22.70 -2.69 10.61
CA ASN A 18 22.79 -3.35 11.92
C ASN A 18 21.79 -4.48 12.18
N GLN A 19 21.08 -4.99 11.16
CA GLN A 19 19.97 -5.96 11.22
C GLN A 19 18.62 -5.34 11.57
N LEU A 20 17.73 -5.21 10.58
CA LEU A 20 16.32 -4.87 10.77
C LEU A 20 15.63 -5.93 11.63
N THR A 21 15.20 -5.54 12.83
CA THR A 21 14.36 -6.39 13.67
C THR A 21 12.90 -6.32 13.23
N LEU A 22 12.14 -7.33 13.59
CA LEU A 22 10.69 -7.35 13.33
C LEU A 22 9.99 -6.16 14.03
N GLU A 23 10.41 -5.79 15.24
CA GLU A 23 9.89 -4.63 15.99
C GLU A 23 10.10 -3.32 15.21
N GLN A 24 11.31 -3.09 14.71
CA GLN A 24 11.62 -1.91 13.90
C GLN A 24 10.81 -1.85 12.60
N LEU A 25 10.51 -3.00 11.99
CA LEU A 25 9.63 -3.07 10.83
C LEU A 25 8.18 -2.72 11.16
N TYR A 26 7.70 -3.11 12.35
CA TYR A 26 6.38 -2.69 12.84
C TYR A 26 6.34 -1.18 13.05
N ASP A 27 7.33 -0.61 13.73
CA ASP A 27 7.41 0.85 13.98
C ASP A 27 7.45 1.63 12.68
N LEU A 28 8.26 1.19 11.70
CA LEU A 28 8.32 1.80 10.38
C LEU A 28 6.98 1.70 9.65
N ASN A 29 6.32 0.55 9.70
CA ASN A 29 5.00 0.36 9.09
C ASN A 29 3.96 1.31 9.70
N GLU A 30 3.90 1.42 11.03
CA GLU A 30 2.97 2.32 11.71
C GLU A 30 3.28 3.80 11.39
N PHE A 31 4.55 4.17 11.34
CA PHE A 31 4.94 5.51 10.92
C PHE A 31 4.50 5.83 9.49
N MET A 32 4.70 4.90 8.55
CA MET A 32 4.27 5.07 7.16
C MET A 32 2.75 5.23 7.06
N ARG A 33 1.98 4.40 7.76
CA ARG A 33 0.52 4.48 7.81
C ARG A 33 0.03 5.82 8.34
N ALA A 34 0.56 6.26 9.47
CA ALA A 34 0.23 7.56 10.06
C ALA A 34 0.64 8.72 9.13
N SER A 35 1.74 8.58 8.40
CA SER A 35 2.19 9.60 7.44
C SER A 35 1.27 9.68 6.22
N ILE A 36 0.81 8.54 5.70
CA ILE A 36 -0.18 8.47 4.61
C ILE A 36 -1.51 9.09 5.06
N GLU A 37 -2.01 8.76 6.26
CA GLU A 37 -3.22 9.35 6.81
C GLU A 37 -3.10 10.89 6.90
N ARG A 38 -2.02 11.40 7.47
CA ARG A 38 -1.76 12.84 7.56
C ARG A 38 -1.68 13.53 6.19
N ALA A 39 -0.98 12.92 5.23
CA ALA A 39 -0.87 13.45 3.87
C ALA A 39 -2.24 13.46 3.17
N SER A 40 -3.04 12.41 3.33
CA SER A 40 -4.40 12.32 2.80
C SER A 40 -5.30 13.39 3.39
N LEU A 41 -5.24 13.63 4.71
CA LEU A 41 -6.01 14.69 5.36
C LEU A 41 -5.62 16.10 4.86
N LYS A 42 -4.35 16.34 4.55
CA LYS A 42 -3.90 17.61 3.94
C LYS A 42 -4.39 17.81 2.52
N ALA A 43 -4.63 16.73 1.77
CA ALA A 43 -5.15 16.78 0.41
C ALA A 43 -6.67 17.00 0.36
N VAL A 44 -7.39 16.94 1.48
CA VAL A 44 -8.85 17.04 1.54
C VAL A 44 -9.40 18.28 0.84
N PRO A 45 -8.90 19.52 1.05
CA PRO A 45 -9.44 20.69 0.37
C PRO A 45 -9.35 20.57 -1.16
N MET A 46 -8.20 20.15 -1.68
CA MET A 46 -7.99 19.95 -3.11
C MET A 46 -8.88 18.83 -3.68
N LEU A 47 -9.09 17.76 -2.92
CA LEU A 47 -9.99 16.68 -3.32
C LEU A 47 -11.45 17.12 -3.33
N ALA A 48 -11.85 17.99 -2.39
CA ALA A 48 -13.19 18.58 -2.37
C ALA A 48 -13.42 19.48 -3.59
N ASP A 49 -12.47 20.36 -3.92
CA ASP A 49 -12.51 21.18 -5.13
C ASP A 49 -12.65 20.32 -6.40
N LEU A 50 -11.82 19.30 -6.52
CA LEU A 50 -11.88 18.35 -7.64
C LEU A 50 -13.26 17.68 -7.73
N MET A 51 -13.77 17.11 -6.63
CA MET A 51 -15.06 16.41 -6.65
C MET A 51 -16.23 17.32 -6.99
N LEU A 52 -16.24 18.58 -6.49
CA LEU A 52 -17.27 19.55 -6.81
C LEU A 52 -17.22 20.02 -8.28
N SER A 53 -16.05 19.92 -8.92
CA SER A 53 -15.88 20.28 -10.33
C SER A 53 -16.26 19.17 -11.32
N LEU A 54 -16.49 17.94 -10.86
CA LEU A 54 -16.78 16.80 -11.73
C LEU A 54 -18.15 16.95 -12.41
N SER A 55 -18.18 16.72 -13.71
CA SER A 55 -19.43 16.56 -14.47
C SER A 55 -19.95 15.11 -14.35
N SER A 56 -21.25 14.92 -14.59
CA SER A 56 -21.86 13.58 -14.66
C SER A 56 -21.15 12.67 -15.68
N ALA A 57 -20.72 13.20 -16.81
CA ALA A 57 -20.00 12.45 -17.84
C ALA A 57 -18.63 11.93 -17.33
N GLN A 58 -17.93 12.73 -16.51
CA GLN A 58 -16.67 12.31 -15.87
C GLN A 58 -16.92 11.24 -14.82
N VAL A 59 -17.99 11.32 -14.05
CA VAL A 59 -18.39 10.29 -13.07
C VAL A 59 -18.74 8.98 -13.79
N ASP A 60 -19.48 9.04 -14.89
CA ASP A 60 -19.78 7.86 -15.71
C ASP A 60 -18.51 7.24 -16.32
N HIS A 61 -17.55 8.07 -16.73
CA HIS A 61 -16.26 7.60 -17.18
C HIS A 61 -15.48 6.91 -16.06
N LEU A 62 -15.43 7.51 -14.86
CA LEU A 62 -14.81 6.89 -13.68
C LEU A 62 -15.41 5.51 -13.38
N ARG A 63 -16.75 5.38 -13.39
CA ARG A 63 -17.42 4.09 -13.18
C ARG A 63 -16.97 3.04 -14.20
N ARG A 64 -16.98 3.38 -15.49
CA ARG A 64 -16.54 2.45 -16.55
C ARG A 64 -15.08 2.03 -16.35
N GLN A 65 -14.19 2.96 -15.95
CA GLN A 65 -12.78 2.62 -15.68
C GLN A 65 -12.64 1.69 -14.47
N LEU A 66 -13.42 1.90 -13.42
CA LEU A 66 -13.43 1.01 -12.25
C LEU A 66 -13.98 -0.37 -12.62
N ASP A 67 -15.05 -0.44 -13.40
CA ASP A 67 -15.63 -1.72 -13.87
C ASP A 67 -14.64 -2.50 -14.73
N GLN A 68 -13.95 -1.83 -15.67
CA GLN A 68 -12.90 -2.44 -16.48
C GLN A 68 -11.76 -2.95 -15.57
N SER A 69 -11.25 -2.12 -14.69
CA SER A 69 -10.17 -2.48 -13.76
C SER A 69 -10.58 -3.62 -12.81
N ASN A 70 -11.86 -3.76 -12.50
CA ASN A 70 -12.39 -4.90 -11.74
C ASN A 70 -12.49 -6.17 -12.59
N ALA A 71 -12.78 -6.03 -13.89
CA ALA A 71 -12.76 -7.16 -14.83
C ALA A 71 -11.34 -7.68 -14.99
N ASP A 72 -10.37 -6.78 -15.21
CA ASP A 72 -8.95 -7.12 -15.33
C ASP A 72 -8.44 -7.83 -14.08
N PHE A 73 -8.79 -7.31 -12.88
CA PHE A 73 -8.43 -7.96 -11.63
C PHE A 73 -8.98 -9.38 -11.51
N ARG A 74 -10.23 -9.60 -11.91
CA ARG A 74 -10.81 -10.95 -11.89
C ARG A 74 -10.09 -11.90 -12.85
N GLU A 75 -9.78 -11.42 -14.04
CA GLU A 75 -9.05 -12.20 -15.04
C GLU A 75 -7.63 -12.53 -14.57
N GLU A 76 -6.93 -11.54 -14.02
CA GLU A 76 -5.52 -11.68 -13.63
C GLU A 76 -5.33 -12.46 -12.33
N TYR A 77 -6.26 -12.33 -11.35
CA TYR A 77 -6.03 -12.87 -10.00
C TYR A 77 -7.06 -13.91 -9.55
N LEU A 78 -8.26 -13.95 -10.13
CA LEU A 78 -9.33 -14.84 -9.64
C LEU A 78 -9.65 -15.98 -10.61
N ALA A 79 -9.27 -15.86 -11.87
CA ALA A 79 -9.56 -16.89 -12.88
C ALA A 79 -8.69 -18.16 -12.74
N PHE A 80 -7.67 -18.11 -11.90
CA PHE A 80 -6.67 -19.15 -11.73
C PHE A 80 -6.95 -20.07 -10.54
N SER A 81 -6.44 -21.31 -10.62
CA SER A 81 -6.45 -22.23 -9.48
C SER A 81 -5.66 -21.67 -8.29
N PRO A 82 -5.91 -22.11 -7.05
CA PRO A 82 -5.13 -21.68 -5.88
C PRO A 82 -3.61 -21.91 -6.03
N GLU A 83 -3.20 -22.93 -6.75
CA GLU A 83 -1.79 -23.21 -7.05
C GLU A 83 -1.20 -22.17 -8.01
N GLN A 84 -1.89 -21.85 -9.07
CA GLN A 84 -1.47 -20.81 -10.01
C GLN A 84 -1.41 -19.44 -9.34
N GLN A 85 -2.39 -19.09 -8.49
CA GLN A 85 -2.37 -17.85 -7.72
C GLN A 85 -1.18 -17.79 -6.76
N ARG A 86 -0.78 -18.91 -6.13
CA ARG A 86 0.44 -18.96 -5.31
C ARG A 86 1.70 -18.75 -6.13
N ASN A 87 1.78 -19.34 -7.33
CA ASN A 87 2.92 -19.18 -8.20
C ASN A 87 3.06 -17.74 -8.69
N GLN A 88 1.98 -17.12 -9.16
CA GLN A 88 1.96 -15.70 -9.55
C GLN A 88 2.40 -14.79 -8.39
N ARG A 89 1.89 -15.04 -7.19
CA ARG A 89 2.31 -14.28 -6.01
C ARG A 89 3.80 -14.47 -5.71
N TYR A 90 4.31 -15.70 -5.84
CA TYR A 90 5.74 -15.98 -5.65
C TYR A 90 6.59 -15.17 -6.64
N ASP A 91 6.23 -15.17 -7.91
CA ASP A 91 6.96 -14.44 -8.95
C ASP A 91 6.94 -12.93 -8.72
N MET A 92 5.77 -12.37 -8.36
CA MET A 92 5.63 -10.96 -7.98
C MET A 92 6.48 -10.60 -6.74
N LEU A 93 6.46 -11.43 -5.70
CA LEU A 93 7.27 -11.21 -4.51
C LEU A 93 8.77 -11.31 -4.83
N LEU A 94 9.17 -12.26 -5.68
CA LEU A 94 10.57 -12.40 -6.10
C LEU A 94 11.06 -11.16 -6.83
N GLU A 95 10.27 -10.64 -7.76
CA GLU A 95 10.58 -9.38 -8.47
C GLU A 95 10.72 -8.21 -7.49
N GLN A 96 9.75 -8.04 -6.58
CA GLN A 96 9.80 -6.98 -5.57
C GLN A 96 11.01 -7.10 -4.64
N PHE A 97 11.31 -8.31 -4.16
CA PHE A 97 12.47 -8.48 -3.26
C PHE A 97 13.80 -8.33 -4.00
N ASN A 98 13.88 -8.73 -5.27
CA ASN A 98 15.08 -8.45 -6.08
C ASN A 98 15.29 -6.94 -6.32
N ASP A 99 14.22 -6.17 -6.51
CA ASP A 99 14.30 -4.70 -6.61
C ASP A 99 14.83 -4.06 -5.32
N TRP A 100 14.45 -4.60 -4.16
CA TRP A 100 14.85 -4.03 -2.86
C TRP A 100 16.19 -4.57 -2.32
N PHE A 101 16.46 -5.85 -2.48
CA PHE A 101 17.62 -6.54 -1.90
C PHE A 101 18.71 -6.81 -2.92
N GLY A 102 18.45 -6.65 -4.22
CA GLY A 102 19.25 -7.25 -5.27
C GLY A 102 18.99 -8.76 -5.37
N GLU A 103 19.84 -9.50 -6.08
CA GLU A 103 19.65 -10.93 -6.30
C GLU A 103 19.61 -11.71 -4.98
N LEU A 104 18.53 -12.46 -4.77
CA LEU A 104 18.37 -13.29 -3.58
C LEU A 104 19.22 -14.56 -3.68
N ASN A 105 19.89 -14.92 -2.59
CA ASN A 105 20.67 -16.15 -2.51
C ASN A 105 19.76 -17.39 -2.33
N ALA A 106 20.34 -18.58 -2.46
CA ALA A 106 19.62 -19.86 -2.39
C ALA A 106 18.85 -20.06 -1.07
N GLN A 107 19.39 -19.57 0.05
CA GLN A 107 18.75 -19.67 1.35
C GLN A 107 17.54 -18.74 1.45
N GLN A 108 17.65 -17.50 0.97
CA GLN A 108 16.55 -16.54 0.91
C GLN A 108 15.45 -17.00 -0.04
N LEU A 109 15.79 -17.60 -1.19
CA LEU A 109 14.81 -18.21 -2.09
C LEU A 109 14.08 -19.40 -1.45
N ALA A 110 14.77 -20.21 -0.63
CA ALA A 110 14.13 -21.28 0.11
C ALA A 110 13.16 -20.74 1.19
N LEU A 111 13.57 -19.71 1.94
CA LEU A 111 12.69 -19.00 2.90
C LEU A 111 11.44 -18.43 2.22
N MET A 112 11.60 -17.78 1.07
CA MET A 112 10.49 -17.26 0.28
C MET A 112 9.50 -18.35 -0.14
N ARG A 113 10.00 -19.50 -0.62
CA ARG A 113 9.12 -20.62 -1.02
C ARG A 113 8.29 -21.13 0.14
N VAL A 114 8.91 -21.32 1.31
CA VAL A 114 8.21 -21.75 2.52
C VAL A 114 7.17 -20.72 2.94
N ALA A 115 7.56 -19.45 3.06
CA ALA A 115 6.64 -18.39 3.43
C ALA A 115 5.46 -18.28 2.46
N ASN A 116 5.71 -18.38 1.14
CA ASN A 116 4.65 -18.33 0.14
C ASN A 116 3.71 -19.54 0.18
N ALA A 117 4.22 -20.74 0.53
CA ALA A 117 3.39 -21.95 0.68
C ALA A 117 2.45 -21.84 1.88
N ASP A 118 2.95 -21.29 3.00
CA ASP A 118 2.18 -21.13 4.24
C ASP A 118 1.20 -19.93 4.20
N TRP A 119 1.34 -19.06 3.22
CA TRP A 119 0.48 -17.87 3.09
C TRP A 119 -0.84 -18.23 2.41
N PRO A 120 -1.99 -17.97 3.04
CA PRO A 120 -3.29 -18.24 2.43
C PRO A 120 -3.47 -17.52 1.09
N VAL A 121 -4.13 -18.18 0.14
CA VAL A 121 -4.59 -17.55 -1.09
C VAL A 121 -5.90 -16.82 -0.77
N ASP A 122 -5.84 -15.51 -0.65
CA ASP A 122 -6.97 -14.67 -0.21
C ASP A 122 -7.36 -13.61 -1.27
N ASN A 123 -7.12 -13.88 -2.58
CA ASN A 123 -7.42 -12.92 -3.66
C ASN A 123 -8.90 -12.51 -3.68
N GLN A 124 -9.83 -13.43 -3.35
CA GLN A 124 -11.26 -13.11 -3.19
C GLN A 124 -11.51 -12.09 -2.09
N PHE A 125 -10.79 -12.19 -0.97
CA PHE A 125 -10.87 -11.21 0.11
C PHE A 125 -10.36 -9.83 -0.35
N TRP A 126 -9.22 -9.78 -1.03
CA TRP A 126 -8.68 -8.52 -1.53
C TRP A 126 -9.56 -7.87 -2.60
N TYR A 127 -10.19 -8.69 -3.44
CA TYR A 127 -11.19 -8.22 -4.39
C TYR A 127 -12.41 -7.61 -3.68
N ALA A 128 -12.93 -8.27 -2.66
CA ALA A 128 -14.04 -7.74 -1.86
C ALA A 128 -13.66 -6.41 -1.16
N GLU A 129 -12.46 -6.31 -0.56
CA GLU A 129 -11.93 -5.08 0.03
C GLU A 129 -11.81 -3.95 -1.00
N ARG A 130 -11.37 -4.27 -2.22
CA ARG A 130 -11.31 -3.33 -3.35
C ARG A 130 -12.68 -2.78 -3.70
N LEU A 131 -13.70 -3.65 -3.85
CA LEU A 131 -15.06 -3.24 -4.19
C LEU A 131 -15.69 -2.36 -3.11
N ILE A 132 -15.50 -2.69 -1.83
CA ILE A 132 -15.99 -1.87 -0.72
C ILE A 132 -15.40 -0.46 -0.79
N ARG A 133 -14.09 -0.34 -0.98
CA ARG A 133 -13.41 0.97 -1.08
C ARG A 133 -13.88 1.78 -2.28
N GLN A 134 -14.06 1.14 -3.43
CA GLN A 134 -14.58 1.80 -4.63
C GLN A 134 -16.01 2.29 -4.42
N GLN A 135 -16.86 1.48 -3.78
CA GLN A 135 -18.24 1.86 -3.47
C GLN A 135 -18.31 3.06 -2.52
N GLU A 136 -17.51 3.06 -1.45
CA GLU A 136 -17.43 4.17 -0.50
C GLU A 136 -16.94 5.46 -1.19
N MET A 137 -15.91 5.37 -2.03
CA MET A 137 -15.40 6.51 -2.80
C MET A 137 -16.44 7.03 -3.80
N LEU A 138 -17.09 6.14 -4.55
CA LEU A 138 -18.14 6.53 -5.50
C LEU A 138 -19.33 7.19 -4.80
N ALA A 139 -19.70 6.75 -3.60
CA ALA A 139 -20.76 7.40 -2.82
C ALA A 139 -20.41 8.85 -2.46
N LEU A 140 -19.13 9.16 -2.18
CA LEU A 140 -18.67 10.54 -1.97
C LEU A 140 -18.71 11.37 -3.25
N VAL A 141 -18.28 10.80 -4.37
CA VAL A 141 -18.32 11.45 -5.69
C VAL A 141 -19.77 11.75 -6.08
N ASP A 142 -20.68 10.79 -5.94
CA ASP A 142 -22.11 10.97 -6.21
C ASP A 142 -22.74 12.05 -5.33
N TYR A 143 -22.38 12.04 -4.04
CA TYR A 143 -22.84 13.08 -3.11
C TYR A 143 -22.37 14.47 -3.56
N ALA A 144 -21.10 14.61 -3.93
CA ALA A 144 -20.55 15.88 -4.40
C ALA A 144 -21.27 16.38 -5.66
N VAL A 145 -21.46 15.51 -6.66
CA VAL A 145 -22.02 15.89 -7.97
C VAL A 145 -23.53 16.10 -7.92
N GLN A 146 -24.26 15.25 -7.20
CA GLN A 146 -25.74 15.31 -7.18
C GLN A 146 -26.28 16.32 -6.18
N GLN A 147 -25.63 16.45 -5.02
CA GLN A 147 -26.12 17.32 -3.95
C GLN A 147 -25.47 18.69 -3.95
N GLN A 148 -24.34 18.87 -4.66
CA GLN A 148 -23.58 20.13 -4.71
C GLN A 148 -23.45 20.76 -3.30
N PRO A 149 -22.93 20.03 -2.29
CA PRO A 149 -22.82 20.54 -0.94
C PRO A 149 -21.86 21.73 -0.89
N ASP A 150 -21.94 22.52 0.21
CA ASP A 150 -20.86 23.46 0.47
C ASP A 150 -19.51 22.73 0.68
N HIS A 151 -18.43 23.44 0.42
CA HIS A 151 -17.07 22.91 0.45
C HIS A 151 -16.72 22.31 1.82
N ALA A 152 -17.07 22.99 2.92
CA ALA A 152 -16.78 22.55 4.27
C ALA A 152 -17.46 21.22 4.61
N ARG A 153 -18.69 21.04 4.16
CA ARG A 153 -19.46 19.79 4.38
C ARG A 153 -18.87 18.60 3.60
N LEU A 154 -18.34 18.85 2.38
CA LEU A 154 -17.66 17.81 1.61
C LEU A 154 -16.32 17.47 2.24
N GLU A 155 -15.55 18.46 2.70
CA GLU A 155 -14.30 18.23 3.44
C GLU A 155 -14.53 17.38 4.69
N GLU A 156 -15.56 17.67 5.48
CA GLU A 156 -15.90 16.88 6.66
C GLU A 156 -16.15 15.40 6.30
N ARG A 157 -16.90 15.14 5.23
CA ARG A 157 -17.16 13.76 4.78
C ARG A 157 -15.91 13.07 4.27
N LEU A 158 -15.05 13.78 3.54
CA LEU A 158 -13.76 13.26 3.08
C LEU A 158 -12.84 12.93 4.26
N GLN A 159 -12.78 13.78 5.28
CA GLN A 159 -12.03 13.50 6.51
C GLN A 159 -12.58 12.27 7.23
N GLN A 160 -13.90 12.15 7.37
CA GLN A 160 -14.54 10.97 7.95
C GLN A 160 -14.23 9.69 7.17
N TYR A 161 -14.22 9.75 5.83
CA TYR A 161 -13.84 8.61 4.99
C TYR A 161 -12.37 8.21 5.21
N ILE A 162 -11.45 9.17 5.19
CA ILE A 162 -10.02 8.91 5.40
C ILE A 162 -9.78 8.31 6.79
N LEU A 163 -10.30 8.92 7.84
CA LEU A 163 -10.15 8.46 9.22
C LEU A 163 -10.88 7.13 9.47
N GLY A 164 -11.99 6.90 8.77
CA GLY A 164 -12.79 5.68 8.85
C GLY A 164 -12.19 4.50 8.09
N PHE A 165 -11.28 4.76 7.16
CA PHE A 165 -10.74 3.76 6.22
C PHE A 165 -10.26 2.45 6.88
N GLU A 166 -9.63 2.55 8.04
CA GLU A 166 -9.22 1.39 8.82
C GLU A 166 -10.16 1.09 9.99
N ARG A 167 -10.70 2.13 10.63
CA ARG A 167 -11.50 2.03 11.86
C ARG A 167 -12.88 1.41 11.62
N ASN A 168 -13.42 1.54 10.41
CA ASN A 168 -14.76 1.02 10.07
C ASN A 168 -14.75 -0.44 9.60
N ARG A 169 -13.60 -1.11 9.64
CA ARG A 169 -13.51 -2.53 9.30
C ARG A 169 -14.12 -3.39 10.40
N SER A 170 -14.79 -4.47 10.02
CA SER A 170 -15.17 -5.48 10.99
C SER A 170 -13.92 -6.14 11.61
N VAL A 171 -14.05 -6.65 12.83
CA VAL A 171 -12.95 -7.36 13.52
C VAL A 171 -12.35 -8.48 12.66
N GLN A 172 -13.18 -9.21 11.91
CA GLN A 172 -12.74 -10.29 11.04
C GLN A 172 -11.93 -9.78 9.83
N ARG A 173 -12.38 -8.68 9.20
CA ARG A 173 -11.65 -8.05 8.09
C ARG A 173 -10.30 -7.52 8.58
N GLN A 174 -10.29 -6.80 9.70
CA GLN A 174 -9.07 -6.27 10.28
C GLN A 174 -8.07 -7.39 10.63
N ALA A 175 -8.54 -8.48 11.27
CA ALA A 175 -7.68 -9.62 11.60
C ALA A 175 -7.03 -10.29 10.38
N LYS A 176 -7.71 -10.34 9.22
CA LYS A 176 -7.11 -10.85 7.97
C LYS A 176 -6.01 -9.91 7.44
N ILE A 177 -6.25 -8.61 7.46
CA ILE A 177 -5.29 -7.60 7.03
C ILE A 177 -4.05 -7.62 7.94
N ASP A 178 -4.25 -7.68 9.26
CA ASP A 178 -3.16 -7.73 10.23
C ASP A 178 -2.32 -8.99 10.07
N ARG A 179 -2.95 -10.14 9.84
CA ARG A 179 -2.23 -11.39 9.56
C ARG A 179 -1.40 -11.30 8.28
N SER A 180 -1.95 -10.72 7.21
CA SER A 180 -1.22 -10.54 5.96
C SER A 180 -0.03 -9.59 6.16
N ARG A 181 -0.21 -8.50 6.90
CA ARG A 181 0.85 -7.55 7.26
C ARG A 181 1.95 -8.24 8.07
N GLU A 182 1.58 -8.95 9.13
CA GLU A 182 2.51 -9.69 9.98
C GLU A 182 3.34 -10.67 9.15
N HIS A 183 2.70 -11.41 8.25
CA HIS A 183 3.39 -12.35 7.38
C HIS A 183 4.44 -11.66 6.50
N THR A 184 4.07 -10.54 5.88
CA THR A 184 5.00 -9.74 5.06
C THR A 184 6.18 -9.22 5.90
N LEU A 185 5.92 -8.65 7.07
CA LEU A 185 6.98 -8.09 7.91
C LEU A 185 7.93 -9.17 8.43
N ARG A 186 7.40 -10.35 8.80
CA ARG A 186 8.23 -11.51 9.18
C ARG A 186 9.11 -11.99 8.03
N LEU A 187 8.58 -12.04 6.81
CA LEU A 187 9.37 -12.43 5.64
C LEU A 187 10.48 -11.41 5.37
N ILE A 188 10.17 -10.11 5.40
CA ILE A 188 11.19 -9.04 5.23
C ILE A 188 12.29 -9.18 6.29
N ALA A 189 11.93 -9.35 7.57
CA ALA A 189 12.88 -9.52 8.65
C ALA A 189 13.79 -10.76 8.44
N ALA A 190 13.21 -11.86 8.00
CA ALA A 190 13.95 -13.09 7.72
C ALA A 190 14.94 -12.92 6.56
N LEU A 191 14.52 -12.29 5.46
CA LEU A 191 15.38 -12.01 4.31
C LEU A 191 16.50 -11.03 4.66
N ALA A 192 16.20 -9.98 5.43
CA ALA A 192 17.18 -8.97 5.84
C ALA A 192 18.24 -9.55 6.80
N LYS A 193 17.85 -10.48 7.67
CA LYS A 193 18.76 -11.13 8.62
C LYS A 193 19.91 -11.85 7.91
N ASP A 194 19.61 -12.57 6.83
CA ASP A 194 20.56 -13.37 6.07
C ASP A 194 21.13 -12.60 4.86
N GLY A 195 20.90 -11.29 4.81
CA GLY A 195 21.37 -10.41 3.75
C GLY A 195 22.88 -10.22 3.75
N SER A 196 23.52 -10.39 2.58
CA SER A 196 24.93 -10.09 2.37
C SER A 196 25.24 -8.59 2.55
N ALA A 197 26.50 -8.24 2.73
CA ALA A 197 26.90 -6.84 2.78
C ALA A 197 26.55 -6.08 1.48
N GLU A 198 26.55 -6.76 0.34
CA GLU A 198 26.14 -6.20 -0.95
C GLU A 198 24.64 -5.92 -1.00
N GLN A 199 23.82 -6.88 -0.58
CA GLN A 199 22.36 -6.72 -0.46
C GLN A 199 21.99 -5.58 0.49
N LYS A 200 22.68 -5.45 1.61
CA LYS A 200 22.48 -4.34 2.56
C LYS A 200 22.78 -2.99 1.92
N ARG A 201 23.88 -2.89 1.16
CA ARG A 201 24.20 -1.66 0.40
C ARG A 201 23.15 -1.36 -0.66
N HIS A 202 22.68 -2.38 -1.38
CA HIS A 202 21.63 -2.23 -2.38
C HIS A 202 20.32 -1.70 -1.76
N LEU A 203 19.89 -2.27 -0.65
CA LEU A 203 18.70 -1.84 0.09
C LEU A 203 18.80 -0.37 0.55
N VAL A 204 19.97 0.04 1.06
CA VAL A 204 20.25 1.43 1.44
C VAL A 204 20.18 2.35 0.23
N ALA A 205 20.81 1.98 -0.89
CA ALA A 205 20.80 2.77 -2.11
C ALA A 205 19.37 2.92 -2.67
N ARG A 206 18.56 1.86 -2.63
CA ARG A 206 17.16 1.89 -3.07
C ARG A 206 16.31 2.79 -2.19
N ALA A 207 16.48 2.71 -0.87
CA ALA A 207 15.81 3.60 0.06
C ALA A 207 16.19 5.07 -0.15
N GLN A 208 17.50 5.36 -0.41
CA GLN A 208 17.96 6.70 -0.71
C GLN A 208 17.36 7.24 -2.01
N SER A 209 17.30 6.44 -3.07
CA SER A 209 16.66 6.82 -4.34
C SER A 209 15.21 7.27 -4.13
N LEU A 210 14.42 6.56 -3.30
CA LEU A 210 13.07 6.97 -2.98
C LEU A 210 13.01 8.31 -2.23
N ILE A 211 13.92 8.54 -1.29
CA ILE A 211 14.01 9.81 -0.56
C ILE A 211 14.30 10.96 -1.54
N ASP A 212 15.22 10.74 -2.46
CA ASP A 212 15.63 11.73 -3.45
C ASP A 212 14.46 12.05 -4.41
N ASP A 213 13.74 11.04 -4.89
CA ASP A 213 12.54 11.21 -5.73
C ASP A 213 11.45 12.02 -5.01
N PHE A 214 11.16 11.71 -3.74
CA PHE A 214 10.22 12.48 -2.94
C PHE A 214 10.69 13.93 -2.71
N SER A 215 11.97 14.13 -2.50
CA SER A 215 12.55 15.45 -2.29
C SER A 215 12.43 16.34 -3.53
N VAL A 216 12.62 15.78 -4.73
CA VAL A 216 12.43 16.48 -6.01
C VAL A 216 10.95 16.89 -6.19
N LEU A 217 10.00 15.99 -5.90
CA LEU A 217 8.56 16.29 -6.00
C LEU A 217 8.11 17.43 -5.09
N VAL A 218 8.81 17.62 -3.96
CA VAL A 218 8.51 18.68 -2.99
C VAL A 218 9.14 20.00 -3.37
N ALA A 219 10.35 19.99 -3.95
CA ALA A 219 11.06 21.19 -4.35
C ALA A 219 10.41 21.88 -5.57
N GLN A 220 9.55 21.18 -6.31
CA GLN A 220 8.82 21.71 -7.48
C GLN A 220 7.51 22.44 -7.12
N ARG A 221 7.20 22.64 -5.84
CA ARG A 221 6.10 23.46 -5.32
C ARG A 221 6.60 24.78 -4.79
#